data_7bde40ec5a745236a6ecf03ef037e9d1
#
_entry.id   7bde40ec5a745236a6ecf03ef037e9d1
#
_cell.length_a   1.000
_cell.length_b   1.000
_cell.length_c   1.000
_cell.angle_alpha   90.00
_cell.angle_beta   90.00
_cell.angle_gamma   90.00
#
_symmetry.space_group_name_H-M   'P 1'
#
loop_
_entity.id
_entity.type
_entity.pdbx_description
1 polymer ?
#
loop_
_entity_poly.entity_id
_entity_poly.type
_entity_poly.pdbx_seq_one_letter_code
_entity_poly.pdbx_strand_id
1 'polypeptide(L)'
;MSEQDNGLQLAVNNLATEMRRANYLNAIGIGGGNTKRPTLYQEFGYPRTITFHDFYNMYRRNAAGFAVVHRLLDGCWQDYPVIVDGDESKKAKKTNQWEKNVTRFMKKWWPKVKDADRRNMVGRYSALLLQIKDNRSWNEEVDTSLVRSLGEAALVKLIPVWEPQLTVAEWDNNRQSETFGQPKMFNFNEQPVGDEAFVGPMRGEPVHPSRVILFCEGSEDDNVLSGIPLLEAGYNKGLDLEKISGGGAEGFLKNASRQIAVEFSKETDMATLADQAKKAGYADLGEAMGDKVNKLNRGTDAAAVMQAGQMHVLSVTPGDPGPTWEVTANELAASVQIPFTILFGQQTGRLASDEDKTDWAIRRNTRRNGFLTDRITALLERFWTLGIIDPPTNGEVTISWTDLLAPGEKEKIENASKLADIVQKTSGFYGGEPPFTANELREIVGLDPLPEPKQPPNPNDKVTTDDPLADDTGADGKGGAADRPAQQG
;
A
#
# COMPACT_ATOMS: atom_id res chain seq x y z
N MET A 1 44.75 32.07 10.48
CA MET A 1 44.04 31.72 9.23
C MET A 1 42.79 32.60 9.19
N SER A 2 42.67 33.44 8.17
CA SER A 2 41.53 34.35 8.03
C SER A 2 40.27 33.61 7.61
N GLU A 3 39.07 34.17 7.88
CA GLU A 3 37.80 33.59 7.41
C GLU A 3 37.76 33.40 5.87
N GLN A 4 38.53 34.20 5.15
CA GLN A 4 38.73 34.07 3.70
C GLN A 4 39.49 32.79 3.32
N ASP A 5 40.51 32.38 4.11
CA ASP A 5 41.26 31.15 3.86
C ASP A 5 40.38 29.91 4.08
N ASN A 6 39.52 29.92 5.10
CA ASN A 6 38.58 28.83 5.36
C ASN A 6 37.54 28.69 4.26
N GLY A 7 37.01 29.82 3.75
CA GLY A 7 36.05 29.82 2.62
C GLY A 7 36.67 29.29 1.32
N LEU A 8 37.91 29.65 1.03
CA LEU A 8 38.64 29.17 -0.13
C LEU A 8 38.92 27.67 -0.04
N GLN A 9 39.34 27.20 1.15
CA GLN A 9 39.63 25.78 1.41
C GLN A 9 38.35 24.91 1.30
N LEU A 10 37.22 25.43 1.78
CA LEU A 10 35.92 24.78 1.63
C LEU A 10 35.48 24.69 0.17
N ALA A 11 35.66 25.76 -0.60
CA ALA A 11 35.35 25.80 -2.03
C ALA A 11 36.22 24.83 -2.85
N VAL A 12 37.52 24.73 -2.52
CA VAL A 12 38.46 23.78 -3.16
C VAL A 12 38.10 22.34 -2.82
N ASN A 13 37.72 22.05 -1.57
CA ASN A 13 37.30 20.71 -1.15
C ASN A 13 35.97 20.29 -1.83
N ASN A 14 35.03 21.21 -1.96
CA ASN A 14 33.80 20.95 -2.68
C ASN A 14 34.06 20.70 -4.17
N LEU A 15 34.91 21.51 -4.80
CA LEU A 15 35.31 21.31 -6.18
C LEU A 15 36.01 19.96 -6.40
N ALA A 16 36.93 19.57 -5.49
CA ALA A 16 37.61 18.29 -5.54
C ALA A 16 36.64 17.10 -5.36
N THR A 17 35.63 17.27 -4.53
CA THR A 17 34.58 16.25 -4.33
C THR A 17 33.70 16.11 -5.56
N GLU A 18 33.29 17.22 -6.17
CA GLU A 18 32.51 17.22 -7.41
C GLU A 18 33.33 16.65 -8.58
N MET A 19 34.63 16.96 -8.68
CA MET A 19 35.51 16.35 -9.68
C MET A 19 35.66 14.83 -9.49
N ARG A 20 35.80 14.35 -8.26
CA ARG A 20 35.85 12.90 -7.98
C ARG A 20 34.55 12.21 -8.35
N ARG A 21 33.41 12.82 -8.03
CA ARG A 21 32.09 12.33 -8.40
C ARG A 21 31.91 12.30 -9.92
N ALA A 22 32.29 13.37 -10.61
CA ALA A 22 32.26 13.44 -12.07
C ALA A 22 33.15 12.38 -12.72
N ASN A 23 34.37 12.14 -12.19
CA ASN A 23 35.28 11.13 -12.68
C ASN A 23 34.74 9.69 -12.44
N TYR A 24 34.12 9.44 -11.30
CA TYR A 24 33.46 8.16 -11.03
C TYR A 24 32.27 7.92 -11.98
N LEU A 25 31.41 8.91 -12.16
CA LEU A 25 30.29 8.84 -13.08
C LEU A 25 30.74 8.67 -14.54
N ASN A 26 31.87 9.32 -14.93
CA ASN A 26 32.49 9.12 -16.24
C ASN A 26 33.04 7.70 -16.42
N ALA A 27 33.65 7.12 -15.38
CA ALA A 27 34.22 5.77 -15.43
C ALA A 27 33.14 4.68 -15.60
N ILE A 28 31.94 4.91 -15.08
CA ILE A 28 30.77 4.02 -15.25
C ILE A 28 29.89 4.41 -16.46
N GLY A 29 30.34 5.37 -17.29
CA GLY A 29 29.63 5.81 -18.51
C GLY A 29 28.42 6.71 -18.26
N ILE A 30 28.20 7.17 -17.03
CA ILE A 30 27.09 8.02 -16.62
C ILE A 30 27.53 9.47 -16.39
N GLY A 31 28.84 9.72 -16.35
CA GLY A 31 29.41 11.02 -16.03
C GLY A 31 29.56 11.94 -17.26
N GLY A 32 29.28 13.24 -17.06
CA GLY A 32 29.17 14.24 -18.08
C GLY A 32 30.47 14.83 -18.66
N GLY A 33 31.67 14.27 -18.41
CA GLY A 33 32.92 14.90 -18.80
C GLY A 33 33.21 14.99 -20.31
N ASN A 34 32.78 13.99 -21.08
CA ASN A 34 32.94 13.90 -22.53
C ASN A 34 31.74 13.29 -23.25
N THR A 35 30.60 13.16 -22.58
CA THR A 35 29.40 12.61 -23.17
C THR A 35 28.59 13.72 -23.83
N LYS A 36 27.87 13.38 -24.88
CA LYS A 36 26.92 14.30 -25.52
C LYS A 36 25.73 14.65 -24.57
N ARG A 37 25.67 14.08 -23.36
CA ARG A 37 24.58 14.22 -22.41
C ARG A 37 25.07 14.50 -20.99
N PRO A 38 25.42 15.75 -20.67
CA PRO A 38 26.00 16.11 -19.38
C PRO A 38 25.02 15.99 -18.18
N THR A 39 23.69 15.91 -18.44
CA THR A 39 22.65 15.84 -17.40
C THR A 39 21.50 14.93 -17.82
N LEU A 40 21.65 13.61 -17.59
CA LEU A 40 20.67 12.61 -17.96
C LEU A 40 19.26 12.90 -17.42
N TYR A 41 19.14 13.29 -16.16
CA TYR A 41 17.85 13.60 -15.57
C TYR A 41 17.11 14.73 -16.30
N GLN A 42 17.81 15.79 -16.70
CA GLN A 42 17.21 16.90 -17.45
C GLN A 42 16.80 16.47 -18.86
N GLU A 43 17.65 15.71 -19.55
CA GLU A 43 17.37 15.23 -20.91
C GLU A 43 16.20 14.26 -20.96
N PHE A 44 16.05 13.40 -19.93
CA PHE A 44 14.92 12.48 -19.82
C PHE A 44 13.66 13.12 -19.22
N GLY A 45 13.75 14.39 -18.81
CA GLY A 45 12.63 15.11 -18.20
C GLY A 45 12.26 14.59 -16.83
N TYR A 46 13.25 14.10 -16.07
CA TYR A 46 13.04 13.70 -14.68
C TYR A 46 13.21 14.92 -13.75
N PRO A 47 12.39 15.04 -12.70
CA PRO A 47 12.54 16.09 -11.71
C PRO A 47 13.83 15.89 -10.90
N ARG A 48 14.51 17.00 -10.56
CA ARG A 48 15.67 16.94 -9.65
C ARG A 48 15.28 16.62 -8.22
N THR A 49 14.16 17.15 -7.79
CA THR A 49 13.58 16.97 -6.46
C THR A 49 12.14 16.53 -6.66
N ILE A 50 11.78 15.42 -6.02
CA ILE A 50 10.42 14.91 -6.04
C ILE A 50 9.73 15.45 -4.80
N THR A 51 8.64 16.18 -4.99
CA THR A 51 7.83 16.75 -3.92
C THR A 51 6.65 15.86 -3.58
N PHE A 52 6.00 16.11 -2.45
CA PHE A 52 4.74 15.43 -2.10
C PHE A 52 3.70 15.54 -3.22
N HIS A 53 3.61 16.71 -3.86
CA HIS A 53 2.64 16.94 -4.94
C HIS A 53 2.90 16.03 -6.16
N ASP A 54 4.16 15.79 -6.48
CA ASP A 54 4.56 14.87 -7.55
C ASP A 54 4.14 13.42 -7.23
N PHE A 55 4.40 12.95 -6.00
CA PHE A 55 3.94 11.63 -5.55
C PHE A 55 2.43 11.51 -5.55
N TYR A 56 1.73 12.54 -5.08
CA TYR A 56 0.27 12.58 -5.04
C TYR A 56 -0.33 12.53 -6.46
N ASN A 57 0.22 13.27 -7.41
CA ASN A 57 -0.21 13.25 -8.79
C ASN A 57 0.06 11.90 -9.45
N MET A 58 1.23 11.30 -9.21
CA MET A 58 1.53 9.95 -9.68
C MET A 58 0.54 8.93 -9.10
N TYR A 59 0.26 8.99 -7.81
CA TYR A 59 -0.74 8.14 -7.18
C TYR A 59 -2.15 8.33 -7.75
N ARG A 60 -2.56 9.58 -8.02
CA ARG A 60 -3.94 9.89 -8.42
C ARG A 60 -4.21 9.67 -9.90
N ARG A 61 -3.24 9.88 -10.77
CA ARG A 61 -3.44 9.94 -12.22
C ARG A 61 -2.66 8.92 -13.03
N ASN A 62 -1.55 8.39 -12.51
CA ASN A 62 -0.78 7.36 -13.18
C ASN A 62 -1.31 5.98 -12.79
N ALA A 63 -1.66 5.16 -13.79
CA ALA A 63 -2.25 3.84 -13.57
C ALA A 63 -1.32 2.88 -12.80
N ALA A 64 -0.02 2.91 -13.11
CA ALA A 64 0.97 2.08 -12.43
C ALA A 64 1.20 2.56 -11.00
N GLY A 65 1.31 3.89 -10.77
CA GLY A 65 1.46 4.47 -9.44
C GLY A 65 0.27 4.17 -8.53
N PHE A 66 -0.96 4.25 -9.06
CA PHE A 66 -2.16 3.83 -8.33
C PHE A 66 -2.12 2.33 -7.98
N ALA A 67 -1.77 1.49 -8.95
CA ALA A 67 -1.70 0.04 -8.75
C ALA A 67 -0.68 -0.35 -7.68
N VAL A 68 0.51 0.26 -7.67
CA VAL A 68 1.57 0.03 -6.69
C VAL A 68 1.05 0.24 -5.26
N VAL A 69 0.45 1.41 -5.00
CA VAL A 69 -0.06 1.74 -3.66
C VAL A 69 -1.18 0.80 -3.24
N HIS A 70 -2.17 0.58 -4.11
CA HIS A 70 -3.32 -0.25 -3.74
C HIS A 70 -3.00 -1.73 -3.64
N ARG A 71 -2.10 -2.27 -4.48
CA ARG A 71 -1.67 -3.68 -4.37
C ARG A 71 -1.01 -3.97 -3.04
N LEU A 72 -0.09 -3.11 -2.59
CA LEU A 72 0.57 -3.29 -1.30
C LEU A 72 -0.39 -3.06 -0.14
N LEU A 73 -1.18 -1.98 -0.19
CA LEU A 73 -2.15 -1.65 0.85
C LEU A 73 -3.15 -2.78 1.05
N ASP A 74 -3.85 -3.19 -0.02
CA ASP A 74 -4.89 -4.22 0.08
C ASP A 74 -4.29 -5.60 0.37
N GLY A 75 -3.07 -5.85 -0.09
CA GLY A 75 -2.33 -7.06 0.25
C GLY A 75 -1.96 -7.14 1.74
N CYS A 76 -1.59 -6.02 2.38
CA CYS A 76 -1.31 -5.98 3.81
C CYS A 76 -2.59 -5.95 4.66
N TRP A 77 -3.67 -5.35 4.17
CA TRP A 77 -4.94 -5.16 4.89
C TRP A 77 -6.07 -6.06 4.37
N GLN A 78 -5.75 -7.26 3.86
CA GLN A 78 -6.80 -8.21 3.45
C GLN A 78 -7.59 -8.75 4.64
N ASP A 79 -6.99 -8.77 5.82
CA ASP A 79 -7.57 -9.07 7.12
C ASP A 79 -7.07 -8.05 8.16
N TYR A 80 -7.78 -7.92 9.27
CA TYR A 80 -7.35 -7.09 10.40
C TYR A 80 -6.61 -7.95 11.42
N PRO A 81 -5.59 -7.40 12.09
CA PRO A 81 -4.83 -8.15 13.07
C PRO A 81 -5.67 -8.49 14.31
N VAL A 82 -5.32 -9.58 14.93
CA VAL A 82 -5.84 -9.98 16.24
C VAL A 82 -5.00 -9.31 17.32
N ILE A 83 -5.66 -8.67 18.28
CA ILE A 83 -5.02 -8.03 19.43
C ILE A 83 -5.04 -8.99 20.59
N VAL A 84 -3.88 -9.36 21.10
CA VAL A 84 -3.66 -10.36 22.15
C VAL A 84 -3.11 -9.65 23.38
N ASP A 85 -3.69 -9.96 24.55
CA ASP A 85 -3.24 -9.48 25.87
C ASP A 85 -2.13 -10.40 26.40
N GLY A 86 -0.90 -9.91 26.38
CA GLY A 86 0.30 -10.63 26.74
C GLY A 86 1.00 -11.32 25.57
N ASP A 87 1.84 -12.31 25.90
CA ASP A 87 2.62 -13.09 24.94
C ASP A 87 1.74 -14.20 24.31
N GLU A 88 1.70 -14.26 22.99
CA GLU A 88 0.92 -15.25 22.23
C GLU A 88 1.36 -16.68 22.55
N SER A 89 2.64 -16.92 22.81
CA SER A 89 3.18 -18.24 23.14
C SER A 89 2.66 -18.80 24.47
N LYS A 90 2.21 -17.93 25.37
CA LYS A 90 1.68 -18.29 26.71
C LYS A 90 0.15 -18.28 26.75
N LYS A 91 -0.50 -18.07 25.63
CA LYS A 91 -1.94 -17.89 25.55
C LYS A 91 -2.69 -19.18 25.88
N ALA A 92 -3.53 -19.11 26.91
CA ALA A 92 -4.65 -20.06 27.05
C ALA A 92 -5.61 -19.83 25.86
N LYS A 93 -6.13 -20.92 25.26
CA LYS A 93 -6.99 -20.93 24.06
C LYS A 93 -8.27 -20.07 24.13
N LYS A 94 -8.52 -19.31 25.20
CA LYS A 94 -9.72 -18.49 25.38
C LYS A 94 -9.38 -17.01 25.36
N THR A 95 -10.01 -16.29 24.42
CA THR A 95 -10.00 -14.83 24.34
C THR A 95 -10.53 -14.23 25.65
N ASN A 96 -9.75 -13.35 26.29
CA ASN A 96 -10.15 -12.66 27.51
C ASN A 96 -11.15 -11.52 27.26
N GLN A 97 -11.69 -10.92 28.32
CA GLN A 97 -12.70 -9.86 28.19
C GLN A 97 -12.11 -8.56 27.64
N TRP A 98 -10.87 -8.23 27.98
CA TRP A 98 -10.16 -7.08 27.47
C TRP A 98 -9.97 -7.17 25.94
N GLU A 99 -9.49 -8.31 25.45
CA GLU A 99 -9.30 -8.57 24.00
C GLU A 99 -10.60 -8.40 23.22
N LYS A 100 -11.73 -8.92 23.77
CA LYS A 100 -13.05 -8.75 23.14
C LYS A 100 -13.48 -7.30 23.06
N ASN A 101 -13.27 -6.54 24.12
CA ASN A 101 -13.62 -5.13 24.19
C ASN A 101 -12.79 -4.32 23.20
N VAL A 102 -11.46 -4.49 23.19
CA VAL A 102 -10.55 -3.77 22.28
C VAL A 102 -10.82 -4.15 20.83
N THR A 103 -11.03 -5.44 20.52
CA THR A 103 -11.38 -5.87 19.15
C THR A 103 -12.69 -5.23 18.68
N ARG A 104 -13.71 -5.20 19.52
CA ARG A 104 -14.98 -4.53 19.22
C ARG A 104 -14.78 -3.03 18.97
N PHE A 105 -14.00 -2.36 19.83
CA PHE A 105 -13.68 -0.95 19.70
C PHE A 105 -12.92 -0.65 18.40
N MET A 106 -11.86 -1.39 18.13
CA MET A 106 -11.02 -1.22 16.95
C MET A 106 -11.72 -1.51 15.62
N LYS A 107 -12.74 -2.36 15.61
CA LYS A 107 -13.54 -2.66 14.40
C LYS A 107 -14.08 -1.40 13.73
N LYS A 108 -14.43 -0.37 14.50
CA LYS A 108 -14.89 0.94 13.98
C LYS A 108 -13.74 1.74 13.35
N TRP A 109 -12.53 1.58 13.85
CA TRP A 109 -11.41 2.46 13.53
C TRP A 109 -10.44 1.90 12.49
N TRP A 110 -10.42 0.60 12.24
CA TRP A 110 -9.56 -0.02 11.25
C TRP A 110 -9.57 0.66 9.87
N PRO A 111 -10.72 1.08 9.31
CA PRO A 111 -10.72 1.78 8.04
C PRO A 111 -9.95 3.10 8.06
N LYS A 112 -9.90 3.78 9.22
CA LYS A 112 -9.15 5.03 9.39
C LYS A 112 -7.64 4.79 9.53
N VAL A 113 -7.27 3.71 10.21
CA VAL A 113 -5.87 3.26 10.32
C VAL A 113 -5.34 2.85 8.92
N LYS A 114 -6.11 2.06 8.18
CA LYS A 114 -5.80 1.70 6.78
C LYS A 114 -5.67 2.95 5.88
N ASP A 115 -6.52 3.97 6.08
CA ASP A 115 -6.44 5.21 5.29
C ASP A 115 -5.20 6.04 5.65
N ALA A 116 -4.77 6.05 6.93
CA ALA A 116 -3.52 6.68 7.33
C ALA A 116 -2.31 5.95 6.70
N ASP A 117 -2.31 4.62 6.72
CA ASP A 117 -1.28 3.81 6.07
C ASP A 117 -1.19 4.08 4.55
N ARG A 118 -2.33 4.17 3.86
CA ARG A 118 -2.37 4.55 2.44
C ARG A 118 -1.71 5.92 2.19
N ARG A 119 -1.97 6.89 3.06
CA ARG A 119 -1.39 8.24 2.96
C ARG A 119 0.10 8.24 3.22
N ASN A 120 0.56 7.42 4.16
CA ASN A 120 1.97 7.22 4.46
C ASN A 120 2.74 6.63 3.25
N MET A 121 2.14 5.69 2.51
CA MET A 121 2.75 5.12 1.30
C MET A 121 2.98 6.15 0.18
N VAL A 122 2.17 7.22 0.14
CA VAL A 122 2.25 8.26 -0.89
C VAL A 122 3.14 9.41 -0.46
N GLY A 123 3.07 9.82 0.81
CA GLY A 123 3.89 10.87 1.39
C GLY A 123 5.07 10.32 2.19
N ARG A 124 5.89 11.21 2.71
CA ARG A 124 6.99 10.86 3.62
C ARG A 124 6.48 10.43 4.98
N TYR A 125 5.35 10.99 5.38
CA TYR A 125 4.61 10.61 6.57
C TYR A 125 3.12 10.91 6.39
N SER A 126 2.35 10.34 7.25
CA SER A 126 0.95 10.70 7.48
C SER A 126 0.66 10.69 8.97
N ALA A 127 -0.53 11.11 9.36
CA ALA A 127 -0.92 11.04 10.75
C ALA A 127 -2.40 10.71 10.93
N LEU A 128 -2.71 10.25 12.14
CA LEU A 128 -4.06 10.19 12.67
C LEU A 128 -4.20 11.26 13.74
N LEU A 129 -5.13 12.19 13.55
CA LEU A 129 -5.52 13.14 14.57
C LEU A 129 -6.67 12.56 15.39
N LEU A 130 -6.56 12.68 16.70
CA LEU A 130 -7.54 12.24 17.67
C LEU A 130 -8.45 13.41 18.07
N GLN A 131 -9.69 13.39 17.61
CA GLN A 131 -10.72 14.30 18.12
C GLN A 131 -11.33 13.70 19.38
N ILE A 132 -11.02 14.32 20.52
CA ILE A 132 -11.36 13.83 21.86
C ILE A 132 -12.28 14.82 22.56
N LYS A 133 -13.25 14.31 23.33
CA LYS A 133 -14.12 15.10 24.21
C LYS A 133 -13.45 15.29 25.57
N ASP A 134 -12.56 16.27 25.69
CA ASP A 134 -11.83 16.57 26.91
C ASP A 134 -12.00 18.02 27.37
N ASN A 135 -12.91 18.76 26.74
CA ASN A 135 -13.20 20.18 27.02
C ASN A 135 -11.98 21.12 26.89
N ARG A 136 -10.88 20.65 26.26
CA ARG A 136 -9.69 21.47 26.00
C ARG A 136 -9.57 21.79 24.50
N SER A 137 -8.86 22.88 24.24
CA SER A 137 -8.50 23.26 22.86
C SER A 137 -7.49 22.28 22.26
N TRP A 138 -7.41 22.22 20.95
CA TRP A 138 -6.53 21.26 20.27
C TRP A 138 -5.04 21.49 20.50
N ASN A 139 -4.65 22.72 20.81
CA ASN A 139 -3.27 23.10 21.17
C ASN A 139 -2.89 22.74 22.61
N GLU A 140 -3.83 22.26 23.42
CA GLU A 140 -3.57 21.84 24.80
C GLU A 140 -3.44 20.33 24.88
N GLU A 141 -2.64 19.88 25.85
CA GLU A 141 -2.54 18.47 26.18
C GLU A 141 -3.90 17.89 26.57
N VAL A 142 -4.15 16.63 26.20
CA VAL A 142 -5.40 15.94 26.48
C VAL A 142 -5.63 15.82 28.01
N ASP A 143 -6.83 16.15 28.48
CA ASP A 143 -7.23 15.89 29.85
C ASP A 143 -7.54 14.40 30.07
N THR A 144 -6.54 13.66 30.49
CA THR A 144 -6.64 12.20 30.72
C THR A 144 -7.65 11.85 31.81
N SER A 145 -7.89 12.74 32.79
CA SER A 145 -8.86 12.50 33.88
C SER A 145 -10.29 12.46 33.34
N LEU A 146 -10.65 13.42 32.53
CA LEU A 146 -11.96 13.49 31.90
C LEU A 146 -12.15 12.37 30.87
N VAL A 147 -11.13 12.10 30.04
CA VAL A 147 -11.15 11.02 29.05
C VAL A 147 -11.36 9.69 29.72
N ARG A 148 -10.65 9.39 30.81
CA ARG A 148 -10.80 8.14 31.56
C ARG A 148 -12.21 7.96 32.13
N SER A 149 -12.86 9.05 32.54
CA SER A 149 -14.25 8.99 33.02
C SER A 149 -15.26 8.67 31.91
N LEU A 150 -14.95 9.06 30.65
CA LEU A 150 -15.81 8.83 29.49
C LEU A 150 -15.48 7.52 28.76
N GLY A 151 -14.26 7.00 28.91
CA GLY A 151 -13.77 5.79 28.25
C GLY A 151 -13.86 5.87 26.73
N GLU A 152 -14.32 4.83 26.07
CA GLU A 152 -14.46 4.73 24.60
C GLU A 152 -15.27 5.89 23.99
N ALA A 153 -16.23 6.47 24.74
CA ALA A 153 -17.07 7.58 24.28
C ALA A 153 -16.33 8.92 24.19
N ALA A 154 -15.14 9.00 24.77
CA ALA A 154 -14.28 10.18 24.66
C ALA A 154 -13.74 10.36 23.22
N LEU A 155 -13.46 9.29 22.50
CA LEU A 155 -12.96 9.34 21.12
C LEU A 155 -14.11 9.58 20.16
N VAL A 156 -14.20 10.80 19.64
CA VAL A 156 -15.23 11.20 18.67
C VAL A 156 -14.90 10.76 17.27
N LYS A 157 -13.64 11.01 16.83
CA LYS A 157 -13.21 10.79 15.47
C LYS A 157 -11.71 10.54 15.40
N LEU A 158 -11.30 9.67 14.47
CA LEU A 158 -9.94 9.59 13.96
C LEU A 158 -9.91 10.25 12.58
N ILE A 159 -9.03 11.23 12.41
CA ILE A 159 -8.91 12.00 11.18
C ILE A 159 -7.56 11.67 10.54
N PRO A 160 -7.53 10.87 9.48
CA PRO A 160 -6.33 10.66 8.71
C PRO A 160 -5.95 11.94 7.97
N VAL A 161 -4.68 12.31 8.00
CA VAL A 161 -4.17 13.52 7.35
C VAL A 161 -2.97 13.21 6.46
N TRP A 162 -2.84 13.97 5.39
CA TRP A 162 -1.70 13.92 4.48
C TRP A 162 -0.54 14.75 5.02
N GLU A 163 0.68 14.45 4.55
CA GLU A 163 1.90 15.20 4.87
C GLU A 163 1.71 16.75 4.82
N PRO A 164 1.20 17.37 3.74
CA PRO A 164 1.06 18.82 3.69
C PRO A 164 -0.01 19.39 4.63
N GLN A 165 -0.89 18.54 5.15
CA GLN A 165 -1.96 18.97 6.06
C GLN A 165 -1.50 19.05 7.51
N LEU A 166 -0.36 18.45 7.87
CA LEU A 166 0.17 18.46 9.22
C LEU A 166 1.66 18.82 9.19
N THR A 167 1.99 20.01 9.59
CA THR A 167 3.36 20.51 9.67
C THR A 167 3.78 20.72 11.12
N VAL A 168 5.09 20.68 11.40
CA VAL A 168 5.59 20.99 12.74
C VAL A 168 5.67 22.50 12.90
N ALA A 169 4.98 23.03 13.91
CA ALA A 169 5.04 24.43 14.27
C ALA A 169 6.19 24.73 15.23
N GLU A 170 6.47 23.85 16.17
CA GLU A 170 7.52 24.00 17.19
C GLU A 170 8.17 22.66 17.49
N TRP A 171 9.52 22.67 17.60
CA TRP A 171 10.32 21.53 18.00
C TRP A 171 10.76 21.64 19.45
N ASP A 172 10.90 20.52 20.15
CA ASP A 172 11.53 20.51 21.47
C ASP A 172 13.05 20.63 21.34
N ASN A 173 13.55 21.82 21.59
CA ASN A 173 14.99 22.14 21.55
C ASN A 173 15.66 22.04 22.93
N ASN A 174 14.94 21.64 23.98
CA ASN A 174 15.51 21.49 25.31
C ASN A 174 16.29 20.18 25.41
N ARG A 175 17.63 20.28 25.41
CA ARG A 175 18.54 19.13 25.49
C ARG A 175 18.40 18.28 26.76
N GLN A 176 17.70 18.76 27.79
CA GLN A 176 17.43 18.03 29.04
C GLN A 176 16.05 17.36 29.02
N SER A 177 15.27 17.56 27.98
CA SER A 177 13.96 16.94 27.82
C SER A 177 14.10 15.52 27.26
N GLU A 178 13.28 14.60 27.73
CA GLU A 178 13.17 13.25 27.16
C GLU A 178 12.62 13.28 25.72
N THR A 179 11.94 14.36 25.36
CA THR A 179 11.35 14.60 24.04
C THR A 179 12.22 15.50 23.14
N PHE A 180 13.51 15.67 23.48
CA PHE A 180 14.43 16.47 22.67
C PHE A 180 14.43 16.01 21.21
N GLY A 181 14.28 16.96 20.28
CA GLY A 181 14.22 16.69 18.85
C GLY A 181 12.87 16.16 18.34
N GLN A 182 11.88 16.00 19.24
CA GLN A 182 10.53 15.63 18.85
C GLN A 182 9.66 16.88 18.59
N PRO A 183 8.60 16.77 17.79
CA PRO A 183 7.65 17.85 17.61
C PRO A 183 6.95 18.22 18.92
N LYS A 184 7.04 19.49 19.33
CA LYS A 184 6.36 20.03 20.50
C LYS A 184 4.97 20.56 20.17
N MET A 185 4.77 21.02 18.94
CA MET A 185 3.48 21.50 18.46
C MET A 185 3.37 21.25 16.96
N PHE A 186 2.22 20.76 16.52
CA PHE A 186 1.87 20.65 15.11
C PHE A 186 0.93 21.77 14.70
N ASN A 187 0.90 22.07 13.40
CA ASN A 187 -0.11 22.91 12.77
C ASN A 187 -0.89 22.04 11.77
N PHE A 188 -2.18 21.87 12.04
CA PHE A 188 -3.09 21.15 11.15
C PHE A 188 -3.77 22.13 10.21
N ASN A 189 -3.66 21.89 8.91
CA ASN A 189 -4.29 22.67 7.86
C ASN A 189 -5.32 21.80 7.12
N GLU A 190 -6.60 22.12 7.29
CA GLU A 190 -7.72 21.38 6.70
C GLU A 190 -7.92 21.73 5.21
N GLN A 191 -6.84 21.90 4.45
CA GLN A 191 -6.95 22.15 3.01
C GLN A 191 -7.03 20.87 2.20
N PRO A 192 -7.77 20.85 1.06
CA PRO A 192 -7.67 19.77 0.11
C PRO A 192 -6.22 19.67 -0.38
N VAL A 193 -5.77 18.44 -0.58
CA VAL A 193 -4.48 18.16 -1.17
C VAL A 193 -4.68 17.92 -2.67
N GLY A 194 -4.02 18.70 -3.51
CA GLY A 194 -4.13 18.61 -4.97
C GLY A 194 -4.41 19.96 -5.61
N ASP A 195 -4.69 19.94 -6.92
CA ASP A 195 -4.94 21.15 -7.74
C ASP A 195 -6.38 21.71 -7.57
N GLU A 196 -7.20 21.10 -6.71
CA GLU A 196 -8.55 21.58 -6.49
C GLU A 196 -8.52 22.90 -5.73
N ALA A 197 -9.08 23.94 -6.32
CA ALA A 197 -9.22 25.23 -5.69
C ALA A 197 -10.08 25.10 -4.43
N PHE A 198 -9.49 25.41 -3.28
CA PHE A 198 -10.24 25.46 -2.02
C PHE A 198 -11.12 26.71 -2.01
N VAL A 199 -12.42 26.50 -1.91
CA VAL A 199 -13.41 27.58 -1.77
C VAL A 199 -13.78 27.71 -0.30
N GLY A 200 -13.04 28.49 0.46
CA GLY A 200 -13.35 28.72 1.86
C GLY A 200 -12.19 29.36 2.65
N PRO A 201 -12.42 29.79 3.89
CA PRO A 201 -11.36 30.29 4.76
C PRO A 201 -10.41 29.15 5.12
N MET A 202 -9.09 29.39 5.03
CA MET A 202 -8.07 28.49 5.52
C MET A 202 -8.25 28.33 7.05
N ARG A 203 -8.36 27.06 7.49
CA ARG A 203 -8.34 26.72 8.90
C ARG A 203 -6.97 26.16 9.24
N GLY A 204 -6.17 26.91 9.98
CA GLY A 204 -4.95 26.44 10.61
C GLY A 204 -5.22 26.30 12.11
N GLU A 205 -5.16 25.08 12.62
CA GLU A 205 -5.35 24.80 14.04
C GLU A 205 -4.05 24.21 14.60
N PRO A 206 -3.47 24.82 15.65
CA PRO A 206 -2.36 24.22 16.36
C PRO A 206 -2.85 22.96 17.09
N VAL A 207 -2.08 21.89 17.01
CA VAL A 207 -2.44 20.57 17.58
C VAL A 207 -1.31 20.07 18.48
N HIS A 208 -1.67 19.75 19.71
CA HIS A 208 -0.72 19.17 20.66
C HIS A 208 -0.35 17.72 20.28
N PRO A 209 0.92 17.27 20.43
CA PRO A 209 1.36 15.92 20.06
C PRO A 209 0.59 14.78 20.74
N SER A 210 -0.01 15.01 21.93
CA SER A 210 -0.86 14.01 22.57
C SER A 210 -2.06 13.57 21.71
N ARG A 211 -2.48 14.42 20.75
CA ARG A 211 -3.58 14.18 19.83
C ARG A 211 -3.15 13.67 18.45
N VAL A 212 -1.85 13.42 18.27
CA VAL A 212 -1.27 13.04 16.97
C VAL A 212 -0.59 11.69 17.07
N ILE A 213 -0.85 10.83 16.09
CA ILE A 213 -0.14 9.57 15.90
C ILE A 213 0.44 9.58 14.50
N LEU A 214 1.76 9.55 14.41
CA LEU A 214 2.50 9.61 13.16
C LEU A 214 2.69 8.22 12.55
N PHE A 215 2.57 8.15 11.23
CA PHE A 215 2.95 7.04 10.39
C PHE A 215 4.11 7.52 9.52
N CYS A 216 5.30 6.98 9.73
CA CYS A 216 6.51 7.30 8.99
C CYS A 216 7.27 5.99 8.75
N GLU A 217 7.37 5.57 7.50
CA GLU A 217 8.01 4.31 7.11
C GLU A 217 9.34 4.57 6.42
N GLY A 218 10.38 3.81 6.77
CA GLY A 218 11.66 3.84 6.06
C GLY A 218 12.54 5.07 6.33
N SER A 219 12.38 5.74 7.48
CA SER A 219 13.26 6.87 7.84
C SER A 219 14.72 6.43 7.95
N GLU A 220 15.60 7.14 7.26
CA GLU A 220 17.05 6.87 7.27
C GLU A 220 17.79 7.61 8.40
N ASP A 221 17.21 8.69 8.90
CA ASP A 221 17.83 9.62 9.86
C ASP A 221 17.14 9.63 11.23
N ASP A 222 16.31 8.62 11.51
CA ASP A 222 15.50 8.50 12.73
C ASP A 222 14.54 9.68 12.95
N ASN A 223 14.34 10.50 11.93
CA ASN A 223 13.42 11.61 11.97
C ASN A 223 11.99 11.10 11.67
N VAL A 224 11.08 11.32 12.62
CA VAL A 224 9.68 10.87 12.54
C VAL A 224 8.86 11.48 11.38
N LEU A 225 9.45 12.37 10.60
CA LEU A 225 8.84 13.04 9.44
C LEU A 225 9.60 12.80 8.14
N SER A 226 10.70 12.05 8.16
CA SER A 226 11.62 11.84 7.04
C SER A 226 11.51 10.43 6.47
N GLY A 227 10.30 9.94 6.31
CA GLY A 227 10.05 8.62 5.71
C GLY A 227 10.30 8.60 4.20
N ILE A 228 10.34 7.40 3.64
CA ILE A 228 10.56 7.16 2.21
C ILE A 228 9.22 6.76 1.56
N PRO A 229 8.65 7.61 0.69
CA PRO A 229 7.44 7.26 -0.06
C PRO A 229 7.62 6.01 -0.89
N LEU A 230 6.61 5.15 -0.94
CA LEU A 230 6.66 3.88 -1.68
C LEU A 230 7.02 4.08 -3.17
N LEU A 231 6.59 5.19 -3.75
CA LEU A 231 6.82 5.50 -5.16
C LEU A 231 8.19 6.14 -5.45
N GLU A 232 8.99 6.50 -4.43
CA GLU A 232 10.20 7.30 -4.63
C GLU A 232 11.24 6.59 -5.50
N ALA A 233 11.57 5.34 -5.18
CA ALA A 233 12.56 4.56 -5.92
C ALA A 233 12.13 4.28 -7.37
N GLY A 234 10.83 4.12 -7.62
CA GLY A 234 10.25 3.82 -8.93
C GLY A 234 9.74 5.03 -9.69
N TYR A 235 9.86 6.25 -9.15
CA TYR A 235 9.21 7.44 -9.68
C TYR A 235 9.54 7.71 -11.15
N ASN A 236 10.82 7.70 -11.51
CA ASN A 236 11.25 7.92 -12.89
C ASN A 236 10.76 6.83 -13.84
N LYS A 237 10.66 5.59 -13.38
CA LYS A 237 10.12 4.48 -14.18
C LYS A 237 8.61 4.58 -14.39
N GLY A 238 7.89 5.09 -13.38
CA GLY A 238 6.48 5.46 -13.52
C GLY A 238 6.25 6.53 -14.59
N LEU A 239 7.12 7.56 -14.65
CA LEU A 239 7.09 8.58 -15.70
C LEU A 239 7.43 8.00 -17.07
N ASP A 240 8.40 7.09 -17.16
CA ASP A 240 8.77 6.47 -18.44
C ASP A 240 7.64 5.59 -18.99
N LEU A 241 6.95 4.83 -18.15
CA LEU A 241 5.76 4.08 -18.56
C LEU A 241 4.68 4.99 -19.14
N GLU A 242 4.46 6.15 -18.54
CA GLU A 242 3.51 7.15 -19.04
C GLU A 242 3.96 7.74 -20.39
N LYS A 243 5.25 8.07 -20.54
CA LYS A 243 5.83 8.57 -21.79
C LYS A 243 5.72 7.52 -22.91
N ILE A 244 6.01 6.24 -22.64
CA ILE A 244 5.92 5.15 -23.60
C ILE A 244 4.48 4.97 -24.07
N SER A 245 3.54 4.89 -23.14
CA SER A 245 2.12 4.72 -23.43
C SER A 245 1.52 5.93 -24.12
N GLY A 246 1.79 7.14 -23.62
CA GLY A 246 1.32 8.41 -24.20
C GLY A 246 1.93 8.71 -25.54
N GLY A 247 3.25 8.54 -25.68
CA GLY A 247 3.96 8.73 -26.95
C GLY A 247 3.53 7.74 -28.03
N GLY A 248 3.28 6.48 -27.64
CA GLY A 248 2.69 5.47 -28.54
C GLY A 248 1.30 5.86 -29.03
N ALA A 249 0.44 6.32 -28.13
CA ALA A 249 -0.91 6.79 -28.47
C ALA A 249 -0.87 8.03 -29.38
N GLU A 250 0.01 9.00 -29.07
CA GLU A 250 0.19 10.19 -29.90
C GLU A 250 0.73 9.85 -31.29
N GLY A 251 1.70 8.93 -31.36
CA GLY A 251 2.24 8.43 -32.63
C GLY A 251 1.16 7.76 -33.47
N PHE A 252 0.27 6.98 -32.87
CA PHE A 252 -0.89 6.39 -33.55
C PHE A 252 -1.85 7.46 -34.09
N LEU A 253 -2.19 8.47 -33.29
CA LEU A 253 -3.07 9.56 -33.71
C LEU A 253 -2.45 10.38 -34.85
N LYS A 254 -1.14 10.68 -34.77
CA LYS A 254 -0.42 11.40 -35.83
C LYS A 254 -0.36 10.61 -37.15
N ASN A 255 -0.20 9.29 -37.07
CA ASN A 255 -0.23 8.45 -38.26
C ASN A 255 -1.65 8.26 -38.83
N ALA A 256 -2.68 8.25 -37.97
CA ALA A 256 -4.07 8.20 -38.41
C ALA A 256 -4.51 9.51 -39.09
N SER A 257 -3.99 10.65 -38.66
CA SER A 257 -4.17 11.96 -39.34
C SER A 257 -3.02 12.16 -40.33
N ARG A 258 -3.24 11.80 -41.59
CA ARG A 258 -2.24 11.87 -42.66
C ARG A 258 -1.51 13.23 -42.67
N GLN A 259 -0.22 13.21 -42.34
CA GLN A 259 0.65 14.38 -42.48
C GLN A 259 1.08 14.47 -43.95
N ILE A 260 0.74 15.57 -44.60
CA ILE A 260 1.00 15.74 -45.99
C ILE A 260 2.05 16.88 -46.17
N ALA A 261 3.15 16.56 -46.79
CA ALA A 261 4.10 17.55 -47.27
C ALA A 261 3.78 17.88 -48.75
N VAL A 262 3.62 19.15 -49.03
CA VAL A 262 3.37 19.66 -50.38
C VAL A 262 4.64 20.36 -50.85
N GLU A 263 5.25 19.83 -51.91
CA GLU A 263 6.39 20.42 -52.56
C GLU A 263 5.91 21.15 -53.84
N PHE A 264 6.21 22.44 -53.97
CA PHE A 264 5.93 23.21 -55.14
C PHE A 264 7.12 23.18 -56.11
N SER A 265 6.85 23.16 -57.41
CA SER A 265 7.93 23.27 -58.39
C SER A 265 8.61 24.64 -58.31
N LYS A 266 9.88 24.71 -58.72
CA LYS A 266 10.67 25.97 -58.72
C LYS A 266 10.08 27.05 -59.62
N GLU A 267 9.24 26.68 -60.57
CA GLU A 267 8.58 27.58 -61.52
C GLU A 267 7.25 28.14 -60.99
N THR A 268 6.83 27.70 -59.79
CA THR A 268 5.58 28.12 -59.19
C THR A 268 5.72 29.51 -58.59
N ASP A 269 4.92 30.44 -59.06
CA ASP A 269 4.86 31.79 -58.48
C ASP A 269 4.11 31.78 -57.14
N MET A 270 4.87 31.74 -56.06
CA MET A 270 4.34 31.72 -54.70
C MET A 270 3.57 32.99 -54.34
N ALA A 271 3.92 34.14 -54.97
CA ALA A 271 3.21 35.39 -54.74
C ALA A 271 1.77 35.33 -55.28
N THR A 272 1.62 34.79 -56.48
CA THR A 272 0.29 34.60 -57.10
C THR A 272 -0.57 33.60 -56.28
N LEU A 273 0.02 32.53 -55.75
CA LEU A 273 -0.69 31.60 -54.89
C LEU A 273 -1.12 32.23 -53.56
N ALA A 274 -0.26 33.02 -52.94
CA ALA A 274 -0.57 33.75 -51.71
C ALA A 274 -1.72 34.75 -51.92
N ASP A 275 -1.71 35.46 -53.06
CA ASP A 275 -2.80 36.38 -53.44
C ASP A 275 -4.12 35.67 -53.73
N GLN A 276 -4.07 34.50 -54.34
CA GLN A 276 -5.26 33.66 -54.54
C GLN A 276 -5.83 33.16 -53.20
N ALA A 277 -4.99 32.72 -52.24
CA ALA A 277 -5.40 32.34 -50.92
C ALA A 277 -6.11 33.47 -50.18
N LYS A 278 -5.53 34.69 -50.24
CA LYS A 278 -6.16 35.90 -49.68
C LYS A 278 -7.49 36.25 -50.35
N LYS A 279 -7.61 36.13 -51.65
CA LYS A 279 -8.85 36.33 -52.39
C LYS A 279 -9.91 35.28 -52.04
N ALA A 280 -9.50 34.07 -51.66
CA ALA A 280 -10.38 33.00 -51.18
C ALA A 280 -10.76 33.16 -49.70
N GLY A 281 -10.27 34.21 -49.00
CA GLY A 281 -10.66 34.54 -47.63
C GLY A 281 -9.75 33.96 -46.55
N TYR A 282 -8.59 33.41 -46.91
CA TYR A 282 -7.58 32.93 -45.96
C TYR A 282 -6.56 34.05 -45.64
N ALA A 283 -6.02 34.02 -44.41
CA ALA A 283 -5.03 35.00 -44.00
C ALA A 283 -3.71 34.85 -44.77
N ASP A 284 -3.29 33.61 -45.03
CA ASP A 284 -2.11 33.28 -45.78
C ASP A 284 -2.22 31.92 -46.51
N LEU A 285 -1.19 31.57 -47.29
CA LEU A 285 -1.13 30.31 -48.03
C LEU A 285 -1.07 29.10 -47.10
N GLY A 286 -0.43 29.25 -45.93
CA GLY A 286 -0.34 28.18 -44.92
C GLY A 286 -1.71 27.79 -44.37
N GLU A 287 -2.54 28.78 -44.05
CA GLU A 287 -3.92 28.54 -43.58
C GLU A 287 -4.79 27.87 -44.67
N ALA A 288 -4.69 28.33 -45.92
CA ALA A 288 -5.40 27.73 -47.04
C ALA A 288 -5.00 26.26 -47.27
N MET A 289 -3.70 25.95 -47.15
CA MET A 289 -3.21 24.57 -47.24
C MET A 289 -3.58 23.73 -46.04
N GLY A 290 -3.53 24.28 -44.85
CA GLY A 290 -3.99 23.61 -43.61
C GLY A 290 -5.45 23.22 -43.69
N ASP A 291 -6.33 24.10 -44.20
CA ASP A 291 -7.75 23.78 -44.38
C ASP A 291 -7.98 22.66 -45.41
N LYS A 292 -7.22 22.65 -46.52
CA LYS A 292 -7.26 21.56 -47.50
C LYS A 292 -6.82 20.22 -46.90
N VAL A 293 -5.72 20.19 -46.15
CA VAL A 293 -5.23 19.00 -45.46
C VAL A 293 -6.25 18.50 -44.43
N ASN A 294 -6.87 19.42 -43.69
CA ASN A 294 -7.91 19.08 -42.72
C ASN A 294 -9.15 18.48 -43.39
N LYS A 295 -9.56 19.01 -44.56
CA LYS A 295 -10.67 18.46 -45.33
C LYS A 295 -10.40 17.04 -45.87
N LEU A 296 -9.16 16.83 -46.36
CA LEU A 296 -8.70 15.50 -46.77
C LEU A 296 -8.70 14.50 -45.59
N ASN A 297 -8.21 14.92 -44.44
CA ASN A 297 -8.16 14.08 -43.27
C ASN A 297 -9.55 13.75 -42.65
N ARG A 298 -10.49 14.66 -42.79
CA ARG A 298 -11.90 14.45 -42.38
C ARG A 298 -12.71 13.64 -43.40
N GLY A 299 -12.10 13.23 -44.50
CA GLY A 299 -12.80 12.49 -45.55
C GLY A 299 -13.80 13.33 -46.35
N THR A 300 -13.74 14.67 -46.24
CA THR A 300 -14.64 15.55 -46.95
C THR A 300 -14.24 15.69 -48.44
N ASP A 301 -12.93 15.62 -48.74
CA ASP A 301 -12.38 15.64 -50.09
C ASP A 301 -11.75 14.29 -50.41
N ALA A 302 -12.17 13.65 -51.51
CA ALA A 302 -11.69 12.32 -51.93
C ALA A 302 -10.29 12.41 -52.61
N ALA A 303 -9.93 13.56 -53.17
CA ALA A 303 -8.64 13.74 -53.80
C ALA A 303 -8.21 15.23 -53.80
N ALA A 304 -6.90 15.47 -53.71
CA ALA A 304 -6.30 16.78 -53.98
C ALA A 304 -5.71 16.77 -55.37
N VAL A 305 -6.13 17.71 -56.22
CA VAL A 305 -5.59 17.88 -57.58
C VAL A 305 -4.62 19.03 -57.54
N MET A 306 -3.38 18.82 -57.99
CA MET A 306 -2.33 19.80 -58.07
C MET A 306 -1.82 19.93 -59.51
N GLN A 307 -1.63 21.15 -59.96
CA GLN A 307 -1.14 21.41 -61.32
C GLN A 307 0.40 21.45 -61.42
N ALA A 308 1.07 21.82 -60.33
CA ALA A 308 2.52 21.88 -60.26
C ALA A 308 2.97 21.58 -58.84
N GLY A 309 3.81 20.54 -58.68
CA GLY A 309 4.32 20.08 -57.38
C GLY A 309 4.08 18.62 -57.13
N GLN A 310 4.59 18.14 -56.01
CA GLN A 310 4.40 16.76 -55.54
C GLN A 310 3.80 16.78 -54.13
N MET A 311 2.97 15.82 -53.85
CA MET A 311 2.40 15.61 -52.53
C MET A 311 2.96 14.33 -51.94
N HIS A 312 3.63 14.44 -50.83
CA HIS A 312 4.17 13.31 -50.10
C HIS A 312 3.39 13.08 -48.81
N VAL A 313 2.95 11.86 -48.55
CA VAL A 313 2.43 11.49 -47.27
C VAL A 313 3.62 11.18 -46.35
N LEU A 314 3.79 11.96 -45.31
CA LEU A 314 4.81 11.72 -44.31
C LEU A 314 4.25 10.63 -43.37
N SER A 315 4.75 9.40 -43.51
CA SER A 315 4.45 8.31 -42.59
C SER A 315 5.67 8.06 -41.72
N VAL A 316 5.46 8.08 -40.42
CA VAL A 316 6.45 7.58 -39.46
C VAL A 316 6.05 6.15 -39.13
N THR A 317 6.94 5.18 -39.34
CA THR A 317 6.71 3.83 -38.87
C THR A 317 6.89 3.86 -37.35
N PRO A 318 5.83 3.70 -36.55
CA PRO A 318 5.98 3.67 -35.09
C PRO A 318 6.79 2.43 -34.72
N GLY A 319 7.82 2.61 -33.91
CA GLY A 319 8.51 1.49 -33.28
C GLY A 319 7.52 0.73 -32.37
N ASP A 320 7.73 -0.56 -32.21
CA ASP A 320 6.98 -1.36 -31.25
C ASP A 320 7.33 -0.92 -29.81
N PRO A 321 6.40 -0.33 -29.04
CA PRO A 321 6.67 0.11 -27.68
C PRO A 321 6.71 -1.08 -26.69
N GLY A 322 6.22 -2.26 -27.06
CA GLY A 322 6.03 -3.42 -26.18
C GLY A 322 7.30 -3.81 -25.41
N PRO A 323 8.43 -4.09 -26.08
CA PRO A 323 9.66 -4.51 -25.39
C PRO A 323 10.19 -3.44 -24.42
N THR A 324 10.13 -2.16 -24.80
CA THR A 324 10.59 -1.05 -23.94
C THR A 324 9.66 -0.89 -22.73
N TRP A 325 8.36 -1.01 -22.95
CA TRP A 325 7.36 -0.96 -21.88
C TRP A 325 7.58 -2.11 -20.88
N GLU A 326 7.81 -3.34 -21.36
CA GLU A 326 8.01 -4.52 -20.51
C GLU A 326 9.25 -4.37 -19.61
N VAL A 327 10.37 -3.91 -20.16
CA VAL A 327 11.60 -3.66 -19.38
C VAL A 327 11.34 -2.61 -18.31
N THR A 328 10.74 -1.48 -18.69
CA THR A 328 10.47 -0.38 -17.74
C THR A 328 9.49 -0.79 -16.65
N ALA A 329 8.48 -1.60 -16.99
CA ALA A 329 7.51 -2.11 -16.03
C ALA A 329 8.13 -3.11 -15.06
N ASN A 330 9.08 -3.95 -15.51
CA ASN A 330 9.85 -4.84 -14.63
C ASN A 330 10.73 -4.05 -13.67
N GLU A 331 11.39 -2.97 -14.13
CA GLU A 331 12.19 -2.10 -13.27
C GLU A 331 11.32 -1.38 -12.22
N LEU A 332 10.13 -0.92 -12.59
CA LEU A 332 9.17 -0.36 -11.62
C LEU A 332 8.75 -1.42 -10.60
N ALA A 333 8.38 -2.62 -11.04
CA ALA A 333 7.98 -3.72 -10.17
C ALA A 333 9.08 -4.08 -9.16
N ALA A 334 10.34 -4.16 -9.63
CA ALA A 334 11.50 -4.41 -8.79
C ALA A 334 11.74 -3.29 -7.77
N SER A 335 11.58 -2.01 -8.16
CA SER A 335 11.79 -0.86 -7.27
C SER A 335 10.83 -0.83 -6.08
N VAL A 336 9.61 -1.32 -6.25
CA VAL A 336 8.58 -1.39 -5.20
C VAL A 336 8.46 -2.76 -4.55
N GLN A 337 9.29 -3.74 -4.99
CA GLN A 337 9.32 -5.11 -4.48
C GLN A 337 7.95 -5.81 -4.58
N ILE A 338 7.27 -5.60 -5.70
CA ILE A 338 6.04 -6.31 -6.05
C ILE A 338 6.31 -7.12 -7.30
N PRO A 339 6.13 -8.44 -7.33
CA PRO A 339 6.33 -9.23 -8.53
C PRO A 339 5.54 -8.68 -9.72
N PHE A 340 6.15 -8.65 -10.90
CA PHE A 340 5.55 -8.11 -12.12
C PHE A 340 4.15 -8.68 -12.40
N THR A 341 4.00 -10.00 -12.26
CA THR A 341 2.75 -10.71 -12.48
C THR A 341 1.64 -10.29 -11.50
N ILE A 342 2.01 -9.91 -10.28
CA ILE A 342 1.09 -9.41 -9.25
C ILE A 342 0.71 -7.96 -9.54
N LEU A 343 1.67 -7.13 -9.95
CA LEU A 343 1.44 -5.69 -10.16
C LEU A 343 0.61 -5.42 -11.42
N PHE A 344 1.02 -6.00 -12.56
CA PHE A 344 0.44 -5.72 -13.87
C PHE A 344 -0.54 -6.79 -14.35
N GLY A 345 -0.65 -7.93 -13.63
CA GLY A 345 -1.48 -9.05 -14.02
C GLY A 345 -0.80 -9.94 -15.06
N GLN A 346 -1.49 -11.00 -15.46
CA GLN A 346 -0.99 -11.93 -16.44
C GLN A 346 -1.08 -11.36 -17.86
N GLN A 347 0.03 -11.31 -18.55
CA GLN A 347 0.03 -11.25 -20.00
C GLN A 347 0.02 -12.69 -20.54
N THR A 348 -1.06 -13.06 -21.26
CA THR A 348 -1.26 -14.29 -22.02
C THR A 348 -0.47 -15.53 -21.56
N GLY A 349 -1.12 -16.37 -20.76
CA GLY A 349 -0.71 -17.77 -20.54
C GLY A 349 0.32 -18.06 -19.46
N ARG A 350 0.90 -17.07 -18.79
CA ARG A 350 1.76 -17.27 -17.62
C ARG A 350 0.95 -17.13 -16.35
N LEU A 351 0.74 -18.22 -15.66
CA LEU A 351 0.29 -18.20 -14.26
C LEU A 351 1.42 -17.58 -13.40
N ALA A 352 1.06 -16.68 -12.47
CA ALA A 352 2.02 -16.27 -11.45
C ALA A 352 2.62 -17.54 -10.84
N SER A 353 3.96 -17.64 -10.84
CA SER A 353 4.63 -18.81 -10.29
C SER A 353 4.32 -18.91 -8.80
N ASP A 354 4.41 -20.07 -8.22
CA ASP A 354 4.26 -20.22 -6.77
C ASP A 354 5.38 -19.48 -6.03
N GLU A 355 6.52 -19.27 -6.70
CA GLU A 355 7.63 -18.41 -6.24
C GLU A 355 7.19 -16.94 -6.12
N ASP A 356 6.53 -16.37 -7.14
CA ASP A 356 6.01 -15.00 -7.11
C ASP A 356 5.00 -14.80 -5.98
N LYS A 357 4.13 -15.79 -5.75
CA LYS A 357 3.14 -15.75 -4.65
C LYS A 357 3.82 -15.81 -3.29
N THR A 358 4.85 -16.66 -3.18
CA THR A 358 5.63 -16.83 -1.95
C THR A 358 6.41 -15.55 -1.63
N ASP A 359 7.13 -14.99 -2.61
CA ASP A 359 7.87 -13.73 -2.46
C ASP A 359 6.92 -12.58 -2.06
N TRP A 360 5.77 -12.49 -2.73
CA TRP A 360 4.74 -11.52 -2.39
C TRP A 360 4.17 -11.71 -0.98
N ALA A 361 4.00 -12.95 -0.52
CA ALA A 361 3.55 -13.23 0.84
C ALA A 361 4.62 -12.83 1.88
N ILE A 362 5.89 -13.13 1.62
CA ILE A 362 7.02 -12.72 2.46
C ILE A 362 7.06 -11.19 2.59
N ARG A 363 7.00 -10.46 1.48
CA ARG A 363 7.02 -8.99 1.47
C ARG A 363 5.91 -8.40 2.34
N ARG A 364 4.69 -8.93 2.22
CA ARG A 364 3.53 -8.47 3.02
C ARG A 364 3.68 -8.83 4.49
N ASN A 365 4.09 -10.06 4.81
CA ASN A 365 4.32 -10.50 6.20
C ASN A 365 5.39 -9.66 6.87
N THR A 366 6.49 -9.36 6.18
CA THR A 366 7.55 -8.49 6.71
C THR A 366 7.02 -7.11 7.08
N ARG A 367 6.22 -6.50 6.21
CA ARG A 367 5.63 -5.18 6.50
C ARG A 367 4.57 -5.22 7.60
N ARG A 368 3.75 -6.28 7.65
CA ARG A 368 2.76 -6.50 8.71
C ARG A 368 3.41 -6.63 10.07
N ASN A 369 4.40 -7.54 10.19
CA ASN A 369 5.06 -7.87 11.45
C ASN A 369 6.04 -6.79 11.92
N GLY A 370 6.55 -5.96 11.02
CA GLY A 370 7.36 -4.80 11.35
C GLY A 370 6.52 -3.53 11.47
N PHE A 371 6.56 -2.69 10.44
CA PHE A 371 5.99 -1.34 10.47
C PHE A 371 4.53 -1.25 10.96
N LEU A 372 3.64 -2.11 10.44
CA LEU A 372 2.22 -2.02 10.81
C LEU A 372 1.99 -2.43 12.28
N THR A 373 2.65 -3.48 12.74
CA THR A 373 2.59 -3.91 14.15
C THR A 373 3.04 -2.79 15.07
N ASP A 374 4.19 -2.15 14.81
CA ASP A 374 4.70 -1.04 15.60
C ASP A 374 3.74 0.14 15.65
N ARG A 375 3.17 0.50 14.51
CA ARG A 375 2.21 1.63 14.45
C ARG A 375 0.89 1.33 15.15
N ILE A 376 0.39 0.11 15.05
CA ILE A 376 -0.83 -0.32 15.75
C ILE A 376 -0.59 -0.40 17.25
N THR A 377 0.56 -0.93 17.67
CA THR A 377 0.95 -0.96 19.08
C THR A 377 1.02 0.46 19.65
N ALA A 378 1.71 1.38 18.98
CA ALA A 378 1.78 2.79 19.39
C ALA A 378 0.39 3.47 19.44
N LEU A 379 -0.52 3.13 18.53
CA LEU A 379 -1.90 3.60 18.54
C LEU A 379 -2.65 3.10 19.77
N LEU A 380 -2.56 1.81 20.10
CA LEU A 380 -3.20 1.22 21.28
C LEU A 380 -2.60 1.78 22.57
N GLU A 381 -1.27 1.92 22.64
CA GLU A 381 -0.57 2.56 23.77
C GLU A 381 -1.08 3.97 24.01
N ARG A 382 -1.24 4.76 22.95
CA ARG A 382 -1.83 6.10 23.06
C ARG A 382 -3.26 6.04 23.63
N PHE A 383 -4.07 5.09 23.20
CA PHE A 383 -5.46 4.96 23.66
C PHE A 383 -5.55 4.62 25.14
N TRP A 384 -4.76 3.67 25.67
CA TRP A 384 -4.82 3.36 27.12
C TRP A 384 -4.10 4.42 27.95
N THR A 385 -3.04 5.05 27.47
CA THR A 385 -2.37 6.16 28.18
C THR A 385 -3.32 7.34 28.36
N LEU A 386 -4.11 7.66 27.34
CA LEU A 386 -5.13 8.71 27.42
C LEU A 386 -6.36 8.28 28.22
N GLY A 387 -6.55 6.99 28.49
CA GLY A 387 -7.72 6.46 29.23
C GLY A 387 -8.96 6.24 28.36
N ILE A 388 -8.79 6.15 27.02
CA ILE A 388 -9.88 5.81 26.07
C ILE A 388 -10.27 4.34 26.20
N ILE A 389 -9.26 3.46 26.36
CA ILE A 389 -9.43 2.04 26.67
C ILE A 389 -8.68 1.70 27.96
N ASP A 390 -9.04 0.61 28.60
CA ASP A 390 -8.30 0.11 29.75
C ASP A 390 -6.93 -0.41 29.32
N PRO A 391 -5.89 -0.34 30.17
CA PRO A 391 -4.61 -0.93 29.88
C PRO A 391 -4.73 -2.48 29.80
N PRO A 392 -3.83 -3.16 29.08
CA PRO A 392 -3.81 -4.60 28.99
C PRO A 392 -3.61 -5.22 30.38
N THR A 393 -4.24 -6.36 30.64
CA THR A 393 -4.21 -7.02 31.95
C THR A 393 -2.83 -7.60 32.24
N ASN A 394 -2.13 -8.07 31.21
CA ASN A 394 -0.80 -8.68 31.31
C ASN A 394 0.36 -7.70 31.08
N GLY A 395 0.07 -6.41 30.90
CA GLY A 395 1.07 -5.35 30.74
C GLY A 395 1.68 -5.22 29.35
N GLU A 396 1.47 -6.19 28.47
CA GLU A 396 1.96 -6.22 27.10
C GLU A 396 0.83 -6.50 26.12
N VAL A 397 0.99 -6.02 24.89
CA VAL A 397 0.05 -6.29 23.79
C VAL A 397 0.81 -6.88 22.62
N THR A 398 0.36 -8.01 22.13
CA THR A 398 0.87 -8.64 20.91
C THR A 398 -0.13 -8.44 19.77
N ILE A 399 0.37 -7.97 18.63
CA ILE A 399 -0.40 -7.82 17.39
C ILE A 399 -0.11 -9.04 16.51
N SER A 400 -1.09 -9.91 16.36
CA SER A 400 -0.96 -11.15 15.59
C SER A 400 -1.67 -11.03 14.24
N TRP A 401 -0.95 -11.34 13.18
CA TRP A 401 -1.47 -11.37 11.82
C TRP A 401 -1.62 -12.79 11.32
N THR A 402 -2.62 -13.03 10.47
CA THR A 402 -2.74 -14.31 9.77
C THR A 402 -1.51 -14.52 8.89
N ASP A 403 -0.85 -15.66 9.05
CA ASP A 403 0.30 -16.02 8.24
C ASP A 403 -0.11 -16.25 6.78
N LEU A 404 0.40 -15.41 5.88
CA LEU A 404 0.12 -15.48 4.44
C LEU A 404 0.86 -16.63 3.73
N LEU A 405 1.82 -17.25 4.41
CA LEU A 405 2.55 -18.43 3.94
C LEU A 405 1.95 -19.73 4.48
N ALA A 406 0.99 -19.61 5.40
CA ALA A 406 0.33 -20.79 5.93
C ALA A 406 -0.34 -21.60 4.81
N PRO A 407 -0.17 -22.92 4.79
CA PRO A 407 -0.79 -23.77 3.76
C PRO A 407 -2.30 -23.56 3.75
N GLY A 408 -2.88 -23.47 2.55
CA GLY A 408 -4.33 -23.38 2.39
C GLY A 408 -5.04 -24.61 2.93
N GLU A 409 -6.35 -24.53 3.18
CA GLU A 409 -7.13 -25.67 3.71
C GLU A 409 -6.95 -26.92 2.86
N LYS A 410 -6.90 -26.79 1.54
CA LYS A 410 -6.65 -27.92 0.62
C LYS A 410 -5.28 -28.54 0.86
N GLU A 411 -4.23 -27.72 0.97
CA GLU A 411 -2.87 -28.19 1.23
C GLU A 411 -2.75 -28.81 2.63
N LYS A 412 -3.42 -28.25 3.64
CA LYS A 412 -3.48 -28.84 4.97
C LYS A 412 -4.09 -30.23 4.94
N ILE A 413 -5.19 -30.41 4.20
CA ILE A 413 -5.84 -31.71 4.03
C ILE A 413 -4.95 -32.67 3.26
N GLU A 414 -4.29 -32.23 2.19
CA GLU A 414 -3.34 -33.06 1.42
C GLU A 414 -2.13 -33.46 2.27
N ASN A 415 -1.58 -32.56 3.07
CA ASN A 415 -0.47 -32.83 3.96
C ASN A 415 -0.88 -33.80 5.08
N ALA A 416 -2.05 -33.60 5.67
CA ALA A 416 -2.58 -34.54 6.67
C ALA A 416 -2.86 -35.92 6.07
N SER A 417 -3.35 -36.01 4.84
CA SER A 417 -3.53 -37.27 4.12
C SER A 417 -2.19 -37.99 3.89
N LYS A 418 -1.16 -37.26 3.43
CA LYS A 418 0.19 -37.81 3.25
C LYS A 418 0.79 -38.31 4.58
N LEU A 419 0.59 -37.56 5.67
CA LEU A 419 1.03 -37.98 7.00
C LEU A 419 0.26 -39.21 7.50
N ALA A 420 -1.05 -39.27 7.28
CA ALA A 420 -1.86 -40.44 7.60
C ALA A 420 -1.41 -41.68 6.81
N ASP A 421 -1.06 -41.51 5.52
CA ASP A 421 -0.46 -42.59 4.69
C ASP A 421 0.88 -43.08 5.27
N ILE A 422 1.73 -42.15 5.75
CA ILE A 422 2.99 -42.47 6.42
C ILE A 422 2.71 -43.28 7.70
N VAL A 423 1.78 -42.84 8.54
CA VAL A 423 1.37 -43.55 9.74
C VAL A 423 0.93 -44.98 9.40
N GLN A 424 0.08 -45.14 8.38
CA GLN A 424 -0.41 -46.45 7.95
C GLN A 424 0.74 -47.36 7.45
N LYS A 425 1.69 -46.83 6.67
CA LYS A 425 2.82 -47.59 6.12
C LYS A 425 3.89 -47.94 7.14
N THR A 426 4.02 -47.15 8.21
CA THR A 426 5.08 -47.28 9.22
C THR A 426 4.62 -47.87 10.54
N SER A 427 3.31 -48.06 10.75
CA SER A 427 2.75 -48.54 11.97
C SER A 427 3.30 -49.93 12.43
N GLY A 428 3.84 -50.73 11.49
CA GLY A 428 4.50 -52.00 11.80
C GLY A 428 5.97 -51.91 12.25
N PHE A 429 6.62 -50.73 12.05
CA PHE A 429 8.07 -50.57 12.31
C PHE A 429 8.38 -49.99 13.69
N TYR A 430 7.44 -49.28 14.33
CA TYR A 430 7.66 -48.53 15.57
C TYR A 430 7.10 -49.24 16.81
N GLY A 431 7.10 -50.58 16.84
CA GLY A 431 6.69 -51.32 18.02
C GLY A 431 5.22 -51.15 18.43
N GLY A 432 4.37 -50.71 17.48
CA GLY A 432 2.94 -50.49 17.69
C GLY A 432 2.56 -49.04 17.99
N GLU A 433 3.52 -48.14 18.22
CA GLU A 433 3.22 -46.72 18.36
C GLU A 433 3.26 -46.01 16.98
N PRO A 434 2.22 -45.25 16.62
CA PRO A 434 2.23 -44.49 15.38
C PRO A 434 3.22 -43.32 15.46
N PRO A 435 3.95 -42.95 14.38
CA PRO A 435 4.87 -41.84 14.37
C PRO A 435 4.19 -40.47 14.53
N PHE A 436 2.88 -40.41 14.29
CA PHE A 436 2.02 -39.24 14.55
C PHE A 436 0.73 -39.67 15.21
N THR A 437 0.31 -38.92 16.21
CA THR A 437 -0.95 -39.19 16.94
C THR A 437 -2.16 -38.64 16.16
N ALA A 438 -3.36 -39.15 16.44
CA ALA A 438 -4.59 -38.64 15.84
C ALA A 438 -4.80 -37.14 16.16
N ASN A 439 -4.35 -36.66 17.31
CA ASN A 439 -4.46 -35.26 17.71
C ASN A 439 -3.48 -34.34 16.92
N GLU A 440 -2.26 -34.80 16.69
CA GLU A 440 -1.29 -34.06 15.83
C GLU A 440 -1.79 -33.96 14.39
N LEU A 441 -2.36 -35.00 13.82
CA LEU A 441 -2.99 -34.95 12.50
C LEU A 441 -4.18 -33.98 12.42
N ARG A 442 -4.99 -33.97 13.51
CA ARG A 442 -6.11 -33.02 13.62
C ARG A 442 -5.66 -31.57 13.77
N GLU A 443 -4.58 -31.32 14.49
CA GLU A 443 -3.98 -30.00 14.67
C GLU A 443 -3.47 -29.43 13.34
N ILE A 444 -2.83 -30.26 12.50
CA ILE A 444 -2.36 -29.87 11.16
C ILE A 444 -3.52 -29.42 10.26
N VAL A 445 -4.69 -30.05 10.38
CA VAL A 445 -5.91 -29.66 9.64
C VAL A 445 -6.62 -28.47 10.28
N GLY A 446 -6.25 -28.09 11.51
CA GLY A 446 -6.89 -27.03 12.28
C GLY A 446 -8.17 -27.47 13.00
N LEU A 447 -8.32 -28.78 13.26
CA LEU A 447 -9.40 -29.34 14.03
C LEU A 447 -9.01 -29.43 15.52
N ASP A 448 -9.97 -29.21 16.40
CA ASP A 448 -9.76 -29.38 17.84
C ASP A 448 -9.32 -30.82 18.19
N PRO A 449 -8.42 -30.99 19.18
CA PRO A 449 -8.01 -32.32 19.63
C PRO A 449 -9.22 -33.13 20.11
N LEU A 450 -9.16 -34.43 19.93
CA LEU A 450 -10.17 -35.33 20.46
C LEU A 450 -10.17 -35.22 21.99
N PRO A 451 -11.34 -35.23 22.63
CA PRO A 451 -11.39 -35.30 24.08
C PRO A 451 -10.66 -36.58 24.56
N GLU A 452 -9.84 -36.43 25.60
CA GLU A 452 -9.17 -37.59 26.18
C GLU A 452 -10.22 -38.68 26.50
N PRO A 453 -9.96 -39.95 26.12
CA PRO A 453 -10.85 -41.01 26.45
C PRO A 453 -11.01 -41.04 28.00
N LYS A 454 -12.24 -40.87 28.49
CA LYS A 454 -12.50 -41.00 29.91
C LYS A 454 -11.95 -42.34 30.32
N GLN A 455 -10.96 -42.33 31.22
CA GLN A 455 -10.46 -43.58 31.80
C GLN A 455 -11.68 -44.37 32.35
N PRO A 456 -11.78 -45.68 32.07
CA PRO A 456 -12.83 -46.48 32.65
C PRO A 456 -12.74 -46.32 34.17
N PRO A 457 -13.87 -46.15 34.87
CA PRO A 457 -13.84 -45.95 36.31
C PRO A 457 -13.03 -47.08 36.96
N ASN A 458 -12.06 -46.70 37.79
CA ASN A 458 -11.19 -47.62 38.49
C ASN A 458 -12.11 -48.56 39.33
N PRO A 459 -12.02 -49.86 39.16
CA PRO A 459 -12.93 -50.79 39.92
C PRO A 459 -12.79 -50.70 41.45
N ASN A 460 -11.84 -49.95 41.98
CA ASN A 460 -11.64 -49.65 43.38
C ASN A 460 -12.23 -48.33 43.89
N ASP A 461 -12.83 -47.48 43.00
CA ASP A 461 -13.55 -46.30 43.48
C ASP A 461 -14.88 -46.72 44.09
N LYS A 462 -14.95 -46.64 45.40
CA LYS A 462 -16.20 -46.83 46.18
C LYS A 462 -17.20 -45.80 45.67
N VAL A 463 -18.24 -46.28 45.01
CA VAL A 463 -19.41 -45.47 44.65
C VAL A 463 -20.05 -45.01 45.97
N THR A 464 -19.81 -43.77 46.34
CA THR A 464 -20.65 -43.07 47.32
C THR A 464 -21.95 -42.74 46.60
N THR A 465 -22.95 -43.58 46.82
CA THR A 465 -24.34 -43.32 46.46
C THR A 465 -24.91 -42.30 47.43
N ASP A 466 -24.74 -41.01 47.04
CA ASP A 466 -25.66 -39.96 47.49
C ASP A 466 -26.47 -39.53 46.25
N ASP A 467 -27.55 -40.26 46.04
CA ASP A 467 -28.60 -39.89 45.10
C ASP A 467 -29.80 -39.35 45.93
N PRO A 468 -30.10 -38.05 45.89
CA PRO A 468 -31.16 -37.43 46.65
C PRO A 468 -32.57 -37.59 46.03
N LEU A 469 -32.78 -38.47 45.07
CA LEU A 469 -34.08 -38.65 44.38
C LEU A 469 -34.58 -40.13 44.40
N ALA A 470 -34.50 -40.81 45.54
CA ALA A 470 -35.20 -42.05 45.71
C ALA A 470 -36.17 -41.91 46.89
N ASP A 471 -37.29 -41.27 46.68
CA ASP A 471 -38.52 -41.47 47.45
C ASP A 471 -39.70 -40.92 46.63
N ASP A 472 -40.41 -41.78 45.94
CA ASP A 472 -41.88 -41.90 45.98
C ASP A 472 -42.36 -43.18 45.25
N THR A 473 -42.62 -44.21 46.05
CA THR A 473 -43.30 -45.39 45.60
C THR A 473 -44.80 -45.21 45.86
N GLY A 474 -45.57 -45.26 44.82
CA GLY A 474 -47.06 -45.33 44.92
C GLY A 474 -47.63 -46.18 43.80
N ALA A 475 -47.83 -47.42 44.13
CA ALA A 475 -48.73 -48.47 43.70
C ALA A 475 -49.82 -48.21 42.61
N ASP A 476 -50.13 -49.33 41.94
CA ASP A 476 -51.34 -49.72 41.16
C ASP A 476 -51.28 -49.44 39.65
N GLY A 477 -51.25 -50.43 38.79
CA GLY A 477 -52.09 -51.59 38.67
C GLY A 477 -52.65 -51.72 37.27
N LYS A 478 -52.42 -52.88 36.64
CA LYS A 478 -53.21 -53.50 35.56
C LYS A 478 -53.11 -52.94 34.08
N GLY A 479 -52.55 -53.78 33.28
CA GLY A 479 -53.32 -54.56 32.24
C GLY A 479 -53.42 -53.87 30.86
N GLY A 480 -53.05 -54.63 29.86
CA GLY A 480 -53.54 -54.39 28.50
C GLY A 480 -52.53 -54.67 27.37
N ALA A 481 -52.72 -55.84 26.81
CA ALA A 481 -52.01 -56.42 25.69
C ALA A 481 -52.34 -55.73 24.30
N ALA A 482 -51.54 -56.09 23.37
CA ALA A 482 -51.81 -56.08 21.88
C ALA A 482 -51.86 -54.68 21.21
N ASP A 483 -51.15 -54.36 20.18
CA ASP A 483 -51.17 -54.95 18.85
C ASP A 483 -50.13 -54.32 17.95
N ARG A 484 -49.44 -55.14 17.15
CA ARG A 484 -48.82 -54.72 15.89
C ARG A 484 -49.86 -54.66 14.81
N PRO A 485 -49.74 -53.88 13.75
CA PRO A 485 -48.98 -54.29 12.56
C PRO A 485 -48.27 -53.13 11.84
N ALA A 486 -47.16 -53.41 11.31
CA ALA A 486 -46.70 -53.74 9.94
C ALA A 486 -47.21 -52.83 8.79
N GLN A 487 -46.20 -52.32 8.08
CA GLN A 487 -46.08 -52.14 6.62
C GLN A 487 -46.61 -50.91 5.91
N GLN A 488 -45.68 -50.38 5.12
CA GLN A 488 -45.73 -49.92 3.74
C GLN A 488 -46.00 -48.42 3.45
N GLY A 489 -45.04 -47.94 2.66
CA GLY A 489 -45.12 -46.73 1.87
C GLY A 489 -43.77 -46.10 1.67
#